data_578df46892f1b984d4611d21d8df9db5
#
_entry.id   578df46892f1b984d4611d21d8df9db5
#
_cell.length_a   1.000
_cell.length_b   1.000
_cell.length_c   1.000
_cell.angle_alpha   90.00
_cell.angle_beta   90.00
_cell.angle_gamma   90.00
#
_symmetry.space_group_name_H-M   'P 1'
#
loop_
_entity.id
_entity.type
_entity.pdbx_description
1 polymer ?
#
loop_
_entity_poly.entity_id
_entity_poly.type
_entity_poly.pdbx_seq_one_letter_code
_entity_poly.pdbx_strand_id
1 'polypeptide(L)'
;MLIFPALGDDLLLVYLRMAIGVMLTLYTCVLVHRPDTSAQAAIVFICVVIAFPEIEAPLQQALERFTGVLLGTCTSIAVNVFRLPRDKERGYVYFVKIADLVPDRFSHLPAAARFRLNYLYDDGAKICLMSEHAPAFFTLTMSQTMLSVPFIVMGGAAIYDANENSYLKAETLDPWEAARLREHLDALGLGYFIYTVHNNKICIFHQGKMHEQERKIYERMKRSPYRSYLEGEIYQANEIVYLKIIDETEKIVVLEKKLESFLAGRKLRMVVRPQQSAPGVSGLYIYADTATFPQAEARLMEILRRKDPALKPREVFLRTPYRSEHDAMVLLHRLGNLYEPLKILRLFPRLKEKLEKDE
;
A
#
# COMPACT_ATOMS: atom_id res chain seq x y z
N MET A 1 15.03 -39.11 -22.31
CA MET A 1 15.31 -40.47 -22.70
C MET A 1 16.03 -41.15 -21.54
N LEU A 2 15.30 -41.86 -20.69
CA LEU A 2 15.85 -42.60 -19.56
C LEU A 2 16.44 -43.90 -20.09
N ILE A 3 17.78 -44.00 -20.09
CA ILE A 3 18.47 -45.24 -20.39
C ILE A 3 18.40 -46.11 -19.13
N PHE A 4 17.50 -47.11 -19.15
CA PHE A 4 17.50 -48.15 -18.15
C PHE A 4 18.61 -49.18 -18.51
N PRO A 5 19.56 -49.45 -17.61
CA PRO A 5 20.46 -50.57 -17.81
C PRO A 5 19.71 -51.88 -17.73
N ALA A 6 20.20 -52.86 -18.49
CA ALA A 6 19.58 -54.19 -18.62
C ALA A 6 19.31 -54.85 -17.28
N LEU A 7 18.10 -55.40 -17.13
CA LEU A 7 17.64 -56.09 -15.93
C LEU A 7 18.52 -57.33 -15.61
N GLY A 8 19.38 -57.19 -14.57
CA GLY A 8 19.96 -58.31 -13.88
C GLY A 8 19.35 -58.41 -12.46
N ASP A 9 19.49 -59.57 -11.83
CA ASP A 9 18.89 -59.88 -10.50
C ASP A 9 19.24 -58.89 -9.38
N ASP A 10 20.28 -58.10 -9.57
CA ASP A 10 20.71 -57.01 -8.62
C ASP A 10 19.82 -55.79 -8.61
N LEU A 11 19.00 -55.54 -9.64
CA LEU A 11 18.20 -54.33 -9.78
C LEU A 11 17.04 -54.30 -8.75
N LEU A 12 16.45 -55.45 -8.51
CA LEU A 12 15.38 -55.62 -7.51
C LEU A 12 15.90 -55.29 -6.11
N LEU A 13 17.13 -55.67 -5.82
CA LEU A 13 17.80 -55.44 -4.54
C LEU A 13 18.12 -53.94 -4.34
N VAL A 14 18.51 -53.27 -5.42
CA VAL A 14 18.74 -51.79 -5.41
C VAL A 14 17.42 -51.05 -5.11
N TYR A 15 16.34 -51.40 -5.80
CA TYR A 15 15.04 -50.75 -5.56
C TYR A 15 14.50 -51.05 -4.14
N LEU A 16 14.71 -52.27 -3.64
CA LEU A 16 14.30 -52.62 -2.29
C LEU A 16 15.08 -51.82 -1.24
N ARG A 17 16.39 -51.64 -1.40
CA ARG A 17 17.24 -50.81 -0.53
C ARG A 17 16.84 -49.33 -0.58
N MET A 18 16.52 -48.81 -1.78
CA MET A 18 16.02 -47.45 -1.95
C MET A 18 14.66 -47.26 -1.23
N ALA A 19 13.73 -48.17 -1.40
CA ALA A 19 12.43 -48.09 -0.75
C ALA A 19 12.55 -48.11 0.78
N ILE A 20 13.40 -48.98 1.33
CA ILE A 20 13.67 -49.04 2.78
C ILE A 20 14.32 -47.74 3.25
N GLY A 21 15.27 -47.20 2.49
CA GLY A 21 15.96 -45.95 2.84
C GLY A 21 15.02 -44.76 2.84
N VAL A 22 14.14 -44.62 1.85
CA VAL A 22 13.09 -43.59 1.80
C VAL A 22 12.14 -43.74 2.99
N MET A 23 11.66 -44.95 3.31
CA MET A 23 10.81 -45.18 4.47
C MET A 23 11.48 -44.79 5.79
N LEU A 24 12.75 -45.14 5.98
CA LEU A 24 13.53 -44.75 7.14
C LEU A 24 13.68 -43.22 7.23
N THR A 25 13.95 -42.54 6.10
CA THR A 25 14.08 -41.06 6.05
C THR A 25 12.77 -40.40 6.44
N LEU A 26 11.62 -40.88 5.88
CA LEU A 26 10.30 -40.35 6.22
C LEU A 26 9.96 -40.60 7.71
N TYR A 27 10.24 -41.80 8.22
CA TYR A 27 10.01 -42.14 9.61
C TYR A 27 10.87 -41.30 10.56
N THR A 28 12.12 -41.01 10.20
CA THR A 28 13.01 -40.14 10.97
C THR A 28 12.48 -38.71 11.03
N CYS A 29 11.95 -38.18 9.93
CA CYS A 29 11.33 -36.83 9.89
C CYS A 29 10.11 -36.75 10.82
N VAL A 30 9.30 -37.81 10.90
CA VAL A 30 8.16 -37.90 11.82
C VAL A 30 8.63 -37.96 13.29
N LEU A 31 9.66 -38.76 13.58
CA LEU A 31 10.24 -38.86 14.93
C LEU A 31 10.81 -37.54 15.43
N VAL A 32 11.39 -36.74 14.53
CA VAL A 32 11.96 -35.42 14.87
C VAL A 32 10.86 -34.32 14.89
N HIS A 33 9.58 -34.68 14.78
CA HIS A 33 8.43 -33.77 14.75
C HIS A 33 8.50 -32.69 13.65
N ARG A 34 9.07 -33.05 12.49
CA ARG A 34 9.18 -32.18 11.30
C ARG A 34 8.61 -32.85 10.05
N PRO A 35 7.30 -33.18 10.02
CA PRO A 35 6.69 -33.83 8.86
C PRO A 35 6.74 -32.97 7.60
N ASP A 36 6.76 -31.64 7.75
CA ASP A 36 6.79 -30.67 6.62
C ASP A 36 8.04 -30.81 5.75
N THR A 37 9.15 -31.32 6.29
CA THR A 37 10.42 -31.51 5.58
C THR A 37 10.58 -32.91 4.98
N SER A 38 9.63 -33.81 5.21
CA SER A 38 9.72 -35.23 4.82
C SER A 38 9.88 -35.44 3.32
N ALA A 39 9.12 -34.70 2.48
CA ALA A 39 9.21 -34.79 1.03
C ALA A 39 10.58 -34.32 0.51
N GLN A 40 11.11 -33.24 1.05
CA GLN A 40 12.43 -32.71 0.68
C GLN A 40 13.56 -33.67 1.09
N ALA A 41 13.49 -34.24 2.28
CA ALA A 41 14.46 -35.21 2.77
C ALA A 41 14.43 -36.50 1.92
N ALA A 42 13.27 -36.99 1.51
CA ALA A 42 13.13 -38.15 0.62
C ALA A 42 13.72 -37.85 -0.78
N ILE A 43 13.47 -36.67 -1.35
CA ILE A 43 14.05 -36.26 -2.64
C ILE A 43 15.57 -36.20 -2.57
N VAL A 44 16.13 -35.59 -1.52
CA VAL A 44 17.59 -35.51 -1.30
C VAL A 44 18.17 -36.92 -1.18
N PHE A 45 17.53 -37.83 -0.43
CA PHE A 45 17.98 -39.22 -0.27
C PHE A 45 17.98 -39.94 -1.63
N ILE A 46 16.90 -39.83 -2.42
CA ILE A 46 16.79 -40.42 -3.75
C ILE A 46 17.87 -39.88 -4.69
N CYS A 47 18.07 -38.56 -4.72
CA CYS A 47 19.11 -37.93 -5.53
C CYS A 47 20.53 -38.42 -5.15
N VAL A 48 20.79 -38.64 -3.88
CA VAL A 48 22.08 -39.17 -3.40
C VAL A 48 22.29 -40.62 -3.83
N VAL A 49 21.23 -41.44 -3.80
CA VAL A 49 21.32 -42.88 -4.12
C VAL A 49 21.36 -43.16 -5.63
N ILE A 50 20.56 -42.41 -6.43
CA ILE A 50 20.47 -42.64 -7.89
C ILE A 50 21.70 -42.12 -8.65
N ALA A 51 22.37 -41.08 -8.14
CA ALA A 51 23.42 -40.41 -8.90
C ALA A 51 24.70 -41.26 -9.13
N PHE A 52 24.85 -42.43 -8.46
CA PHE A 52 26.10 -43.23 -8.56
C PHE A 52 25.87 -44.74 -8.48
N PRO A 53 25.78 -45.38 -9.67
CA PRO A 53 25.68 -46.86 -9.78
C PRO A 53 27.03 -47.60 -9.63
N GLU A 54 28.19 -46.93 -9.79
CA GLU A 54 29.50 -47.58 -9.70
C GLU A 54 30.23 -47.14 -8.47
N ILE A 55 30.30 -48.03 -7.49
CA ILE A 55 30.82 -47.73 -6.14
C ILE A 55 32.10 -48.56 -5.92
N GLU A 56 33.27 -47.97 -6.18
CA GLU A 56 34.52 -48.51 -5.66
C GLU A 56 34.81 -48.05 -4.22
N ALA A 57 34.23 -46.92 -3.76
CA ALA A 57 34.40 -46.43 -2.39
C ALA A 57 33.14 -45.74 -1.83
N PRO A 58 32.09 -46.51 -1.45
CA PRO A 58 30.79 -45.97 -1.04
C PRO A 58 30.85 -45.04 0.16
N LEU A 59 31.73 -45.31 1.09
CA LEU A 59 31.87 -44.52 2.32
C LEU A 59 32.46 -43.14 2.05
N GLN A 60 33.49 -43.08 1.22
CA GLN A 60 34.15 -41.81 0.87
C GLN A 60 33.23 -40.88 0.12
N GLN A 61 32.49 -41.39 -0.88
CA GLN A 61 31.53 -40.59 -1.64
C GLN A 61 30.34 -40.12 -0.79
N ALA A 62 29.86 -40.98 0.12
CA ALA A 62 28.84 -40.59 1.09
C ALA A 62 29.33 -39.44 2.00
N LEU A 63 30.59 -39.51 2.43
CA LEU A 63 31.22 -38.49 3.28
C LEU A 63 31.38 -37.15 2.52
N GLU A 64 31.88 -37.20 1.28
CA GLU A 64 32.03 -36.00 0.44
C GLU A 64 30.68 -35.31 0.18
N ARG A 65 29.62 -36.07 -0.03
CA ARG A 65 28.29 -35.51 -0.20
C ARG A 65 27.69 -34.97 1.09
N PHE A 66 27.85 -35.69 2.18
CA PHE A 66 27.44 -35.23 3.48
C PHE A 66 28.11 -33.89 3.83
N THR A 67 29.42 -33.78 3.58
CA THR A 67 30.17 -32.53 3.81
C THR A 67 29.72 -31.42 2.86
N GLY A 68 29.43 -31.73 1.58
CA GLY A 68 28.89 -30.74 0.62
C GLY A 68 27.50 -30.22 1.02
N VAL A 69 26.59 -31.11 1.42
CA VAL A 69 25.25 -30.74 1.91
C VAL A 69 25.36 -29.97 3.24
N LEU A 70 26.22 -30.39 4.14
CA LEU A 70 26.45 -29.72 5.42
C LEU A 70 27.00 -28.31 5.21
N LEU A 71 28.02 -28.16 4.35
CA LEU A 71 28.56 -26.85 3.97
C LEU A 71 27.54 -25.94 3.32
N GLY A 72 26.75 -26.47 2.36
CA GLY A 72 25.67 -25.72 1.72
C GLY A 72 24.60 -25.27 2.71
N THR A 73 24.21 -26.16 3.64
CA THR A 73 23.24 -25.86 4.70
C THR A 73 23.81 -24.85 5.68
N CYS A 74 25.03 -25.02 6.15
CA CYS A 74 25.71 -24.07 7.04
C CYS A 74 25.88 -22.70 6.39
N THR A 75 26.24 -22.65 5.10
CA THR A 75 26.35 -21.40 4.34
C THR A 75 24.98 -20.74 4.20
N SER A 76 23.92 -21.50 3.88
CA SER A 76 22.55 -20.98 3.79
C SER A 76 22.07 -20.45 5.14
N ILE A 77 22.32 -21.17 6.23
CA ILE A 77 22.02 -20.69 7.59
C ILE A 77 22.82 -19.44 7.90
N ALA A 78 24.12 -19.44 7.62
CA ALA A 78 24.97 -18.29 7.86
C ALA A 78 24.47 -17.04 7.10
N VAL A 79 24.14 -17.15 5.82
CA VAL A 79 23.58 -16.05 5.02
C VAL A 79 22.24 -15.56 5.56
N ASN A 80 21.40 -16.48 6.06
CA ASN A 80 20.09 -16.12 6.62
C ASN A 80 20.17 -15.56 8.05
N VAL A 81 21.11 -16.02 8.85
CA VAL A 81 21.30 -15.59 10.26
C VAL A 81 22.16 -14.32 10.32
N PHE A 82 23.21 -14.24 9.52
CA PHE A 82 24.02 -13.01 9.40
C PHE A 82 23.26 -11.99 8.55
N ARG A 83 22.23 -11.39 9.13
CA ARG A 83 21.65 -10.19 8.55
C ARG A 83 22.75 -9.14 8.48
N LEU A 84 23.07 -8.70 7.26
CA LEU A 84 23.98 -7.58 7.07
C LEU A 84 23.49 -6.41 7.93
N PRO A 85 24.37 -5.76 8.69
CA PRO A 85 23.97 -4.68 9.59
C PRO A 85 23.27 -3.58 8.77
N ARG A 86 22.07 -3.23 9.20
CA ARG A 86 21.27 -2.18 8.61
C ARG A 86 21.15 -1.02 9.61
N ASP A 87 21.10 0.19 9.10
CA ASP A 87 20.87 1.37 9.92
C ASP A 87 19.46 1.88 9.69
N LYS A 88 18.75 2.20 10.76
CA LYS A 88 17.37 2.71 10.69
C LYS A 88 17.38 4.22 10.46
N GLU A 89 16.77 4.65 9.36
CA GLU A 89 16.64 6.05 8.97
C GLU A 89 15.39 6.68 9.63
N ARG A 90 15.47 6.83 10.97
CA ARG A 90 14.36 7.40 11.79
C ARG A 90 14.14 8.90 11.60
N GLY A 91 15.06 9.59 10.95
CA GLY A 91 14.98 11.02 10.66
C GLY A 91 14.09 11.38 9.47
N TYR A 92 13.39 10.42 8.85
CA TYR A 92 12.52 10.65 7.72
C TYR A 92 11.06 10.36 8.05
N VAL A 93 10.16 11.15 7.43
CA VAL A 93 8.73 10.85 7.30
C VAL A 93 8.50 10.40 5.87
N TYR A 94 8.02 9.17 5.70
CA TYR A 94 7.78 8.56 4.39
C TYR A 94 6.34 8.81 3.96
N PHE A 95 6.14 9.47 2.83
CA PHE A 95 4.83 9.76 2.27
C PHE A 95 4.47 8.72 1.22
N VAL A 96 3.34 8.03 1.41
CA VAL A 96 2.88 6.91 0.56
C VAL A 96 1.42 7.12 0.18
N LYS A 97 1.09 7.07 -1.10
CA LYS A 97 -0.30 7.12 -1.56
C LYS A 97 -1.01 5.79 -1.29
N ILE A 98 -2.20 5.84 -0.70
CA ILE A 98 -3.01 4.63 -0.49
C ILE A 98 -3.36 3.95 -1.82
N ALA A 99 -3.54 4.72 -2.89
CA ALA A 99 -3.78 4.21 -4.23
C ALA A 99 -2.64 3.33 -4.78
N ASP A 100 -1.43 3.45 -4.23
CA ASP A 100 -0.28 2.61 -4.58
C ASP A 100 -0.22 1.30 -3.76
N LEU A 101 -1.09 1.15 -2.75
CA LEU A 101 -1.16 -0.03 -1.88
C LEU A 101 -2.38 -0.91 -2.15
N VAL A 102 -3.46 -0.31 -2.66
CA VAL A 102 -4.73 -1.01 -2.93
C VAL A 102 -5.34 -0.54 -4.24
N PRO A 103 -6.04 -1.45 -4.98
CA PRO A 103 -6.62 -1.12 -6.30
C PRO A 103 -7.79 -0.15 -6.19
N ASP A 104 -8.55 -0.25 -5.12
CA ASP A 104 -9.72 0.60 -4.90
C ASP A 104 -9.98 0.83 -3.40
N ARG A 105 -10.88 1.77 -3.14
CA ARG A 105 -11.28 2.18 -1.78
C ARG A 105 -12.10 1.16 -0.99
N PHE A 106 -12.57 0.09 -1.65
CA PHE A 106 -13.35 -0.98 -1.01
C PHE A 106 -12.50 -2.22 -0.74
N SER A 107 -11.30 -2.27 -1.30
CA SER A 107 -10.39 -3.38 -1.08
C SER A 107 -9.72 -3.28 0.27
N HIS A 108 -9.56 -4.42 0.92
CA HIS A 108 -8.70 -4.52 2.08
C HIS A 108 -7.24 -4.53 1.66
N LEU A 109 -6.38 -3.99 2.51
CA LEU A 109 -4.95 -4.15 2.32
C LEU A 109 -4.59 -5.64 2.37
N PRO A 110 -3.88 -6.19 1.37
CA PRO A 110 -3.46 -7.59 1.38
C PRO A 110 -2.75 -7.96 2.67
N ALA A 111 -2.97 -9.18 3.17
CA ALA A 111 -2.45 -9.59 4.48
C ALA A 111 -0.92 -9.44 4.58
N ALA A 112 -0.19 -9.80 3.53
CA ALA A 112 1.27 -9.65 3.47
C ALA A 112 1.69 -8.17 3.51
N ALA A 113 1.00 -7.31 2.77
CA ALA A 113 1.26 -5.87 2.76
C ALA A 113 0.97 -5.23 4.13
N ARG A 114 -0.15 -5.62 4.75
CA ARG A 114 -0.52 -5.18 6.11
C ARG A 114 0.52 -5.61 7.15
N PHE A 115 0.94 -6.88 7.11
CA PHE A 115 1.99 -7.38 8.00
C PHE A 115 3.29 -6.58 7.83
N ARG A 116 3.72 -6.35 6.60
CA ARG A 116 4.94 -5.60 6.32
C ARG A 116 4.83 -4.14 6.78
N LEU A 117 3.69 -3.51 6.54
CA LEU A 117 3.45 -2.13 6.96
C LEU A 117 3.45 -2.02 8.50
N ASN A 118 2.75 -2.93 9.20
CA ASN A 118 2.74 -2.98 10.66
C ASN A 118 4.15 -3.23 11.23
N TYR A 119 4.92 -4.12 10.61
CA TYR A 119 6.30 -4.35 11.00
C TYR A 119 7.15 -3.06 10.94
N LEU A 120 7.00 -2.27 9.87
CA LEU A 120 7.71 -1.01 9.73
C LEU A 120 7.26 0.03 10.77
N TYR A 121 5.96 0.11 11.07
CA TYR A 121 5.42 1.00 12.10
C TYR A 121 5.91 0.60 13.50
N ASP A 122 5.84 -0.70 13.84
CA ASP A 122 6.30 -1.24 15.13
C ASP A 122 7.80 -0.99 15.34
N ASP A 123 8.57 -1.06 14.26
CA ASP A 123 10.00 -0.77 14.27
C ASP A 123 10.34 0.73 14.35
N GLY A 124 9.34 1.60 14.29
CA GLY A 124 9.44 3.05 14.47
C GLY A 124 9.55 3.87 13.20
N ALA A 125 9.22 3.30 12.02
CA ALA A 125 9.11 4.06 10.79
C ALA A 125 7.95 5.05 10.87
N LYS A 126 8.19 6.31 10.47
CA LYS A 126 7.16 7.34 10.39
C LYS A 126 6.61 7.35 8.97
N ILE A 127 5.45 6.69 8.75
CA ILE A 127 4.84 6.56 7.43
C ILE A 127 3.52 7.31 7.41
N CYS A 128 3.45 8.37 6.61
CA CYS A 128 2.23 9.13 6.35
C CYS A 128 1.53 8.59 5.11
N LEU A 129 0.31 8.13 5.27
CA LEU A 129 -0.52 7.70 4.16
C LEU A 129 -1.29 8.88 3.58
N MET A 130 -1.34 8.95 2.26
CA MET A 130 -2.01 10.01 1.52
C MET A 130 -3.20 9.46 0.73
N SER A 131 -4.35 10.12 0.82
CA SER A 131 -5.57 9.72 0.11
C SER A 131 -6.26 10.90 -0.55
N GLU A 132 -6.79 10.66 -1.73
CA GLU A 132 -7.68 11.61 -2.39
C GLU A 132 -9.08 11.64 -1.78
N HIS A 133 -9.40 10.66 -0.95
CA HIS A 133 -10.71 10.48 -0.34
C HIS A 133 -10.71 10.91 1.13
N ALA A 134 -11.92 11.06 1.66
CA ALA A 134 -12.16 11.29 3.08
C ALA A 134 -11.81 10.03 3.91
N PRO A 135 -11.47 10.15 5.21
CA PRO A 135 -11.08 9.01 6.07
C PRO A 135 -12.06 7.84 6.03
N ALA A 136 -13.36 8.14 5.96
CA ALA A 136 -14.41 7.14 5.86
C ALA A 136 -14.25 6.12 4.69
N PHE A 137 -13.44 6.42 3.68
CA PHE A 137 -13.23 5.52 2.55
C PHE A 137 -12.16 4.45 2.80
N PHE A 138 -11.20 4.72 3.64
CA PHE A 138 -10.10 3.80 3.88
C PHE A 138 -10.05 3.24 5.31
N THR A 139 -11.04 3.57 6.15
CA THR A 139 -11.12 3.01 7.50
C THR A 139 -11.17 1.48 7.47
N LEU A 140 -11.93 0.88 6.53
CA LEU A 140 -11.96 -0.57 6.33
C LEU A 140 -10.64 -1.09 5.73
N THR A 141 -10.10 -0.40 4.73
CA THR A 141 -8.84 -0.75 4.06
C THR A 141 -7.68 -0.82 5.05
N MET A 142 -7.64 0.13 5.97
CA MET A 142 -6.58 0.26 6.97
C MET A 142 -6.94 -0.36 8.32
N SER A 143 -8.05 -1.11 8.39
CA SER A 143 -8.40 -1.86 9.60
C SER A 143 -7.25 -2.79 10.00
N GLN A 144 -6.95 -2.86 11.30
CA GLN A 144 -5.84 -3.64 11.85
C GLN A 144 -4.43 -3.19 11.39
N THR A 145 -4.30 -1.96 10.91
CA THR A 145 -3.00 -1.35 10.59
C THR A 145 -2.62 -0.40 11.70
N MET A 146 -1.39 -0.53 12.21
CA MET A 146 -0.82 0.45 13.13
C MET A 146 -0.58 1.75 12.39
N LEU A 147 -0.73 2.88 13.09
CA LEU A 147 -0.57 4.20 12.51
C LEU A 147 0.27 5.06 13.47
N SER A 148 1.38 5.56 12.99
CA SER A 148 2.31 6.35 13.82
C SER A 148 2.29 7.84 13.50
N VAL A 149 1.69 8.22 12.38
CA VAL A 149 1.69 9.58 11.86
C VAL A 149 0.30 9.91 11.30
N PRO A 150 -0.19 11.16 11.45
CA PRO A 150 -1.43 11.58 10.83
C PRO A 150 -1.44 11.41 9.31
N PHE A 151 -2.62 11.24 8.72
CA PHE A 151 -2.85 11.06 7.30
C PHE A 151 -3.06 12.39 6.59
N ILE A 152 -2.69 12.45 5.32
CA ILE A 152 -3.14 13.50 4.42
C ILE A 152 -4.33 12.96 3.64
N VAL A 153 -5.47 13.64 3.70
CA VAL A 153 -6.75 13.17 3.15
C VAL A 153 -7.40 14.22 2.27
N MET A 154 -8.46 13.82 1.53
CA MET A 154 -9.23 14.71 0.66
C MET A 154 -8.36 15.44 -0.38
N GLY A 155 -7.37 14.74 -0.97
CA GLY A 155 -6.50 15.32 -1.98
C GLY A 155 -5.58 16.43 -1.48
N GLY A 156 -5.20 16.39 -0.20
CA GLY A 156 -4.37 17.41 0.44
C GLY A 156 -5.14 18.52 1.14
N ALA A 157 -6.49 18.43 1.18
CA ALA A 157 -7.31 19.43 1.84
C ALA A 157 -7.36 19.28 3.36
N ALA A 158 -7.01 18.10 3.92
CA ALA A 158 -7.02 17.93 5.37
C ALA A 158 -5.92 16.99 5.86
N ILE A 159 -5.52 17.19 7.10
CA ILE A 159 -4.64 16.32 7.89
C ILE A 159 -5.49 15.72 9.00
N TYR A 160 -5.54 14.39 9.04
CA TYR A 160 -6.39 13.61 9.91
C TYR A 160 -5.58 12.66 10.79
N ASP A 161 -5.76 12.74 12.09
CA ASP A 161 -5.20 11.79 13.06
C ASP A 161 -6.21 10.67 13.31
N ALA A 162 -5.85 9.48 12.86
CA ALA A 162 -6.73 8.32 12.98
C ALA A 162 -6.74 7.74 14.39
N ASN A 163 -5.71 7.99 15.21
CA ASN A 163 -5.66 7.53 16.60
C ASN A 163 -6.60 8.35 17.48
N GLU A 164 -6.63 9.67 17.26
CA GLU A 164 -7.49 10.59 17.98
C GLU A 164 -8.85 10.80 17.30
N ASN A 165 -9.03 10.22 16.09
CA ASN A 165 -10.22 10.42 15.25
C ASN A 165 -10.55 11.90 15.07
N SER A 166 -9.53 12.70 14.76
CA SER A 166 -9.65 14.16 14.70
C SER A 166 -8.95 14.76 13.48
N TYR A 167 -9.48 15.88 13.01
CA TYR A 167 -8.83 16.67 11.97
C TYR A 167 -7.89 17.68 12.62
N LEU A 168 -6.59 17.51 12.43
CA LEU A 168 -5.58 18.46 12.94
C LEU A 168 -5.59 19.77 12.17
N LYS A 169 -5.90 19.71 10.87
CA LYS A 169 -5.99 20.85 9.98
C LYS A 169 -6.93 20.52 8.83
N ALA A 170 -7.77 21.46 8.44
CA ALA A 170 -8.54 21.42 7.21
C ALA A 170 -8.37 22.75 6.46
N GLU A 171 -8.10 22.67 5.16
CA GLU A 171 -8.09 23.80 4.26
C GLU A 171 -9.50 23.97 3.71
N THR A 172 -10.10 25.10 4.03
CA THR A 172 -11.45 25.46 3.61
C THR A 172 -11.42 26.45 2.46
N LEU A 173 -12.49 26.47 1.68
CA LEU A 173 -12.71 27.51 0.70
C LEU A 173 -12.90 28.84 1.43
N ASP A 174 -12.41 29.92 0.83
CA ASP A 174 -12.78 31.26 1.28
C ASP A 174 -14.31 31.42 1.21
N PRO A 175 -14.98 31.94 2.26
CA PRO A 175 -16.43 32.01 2.33
C PRO A 175 -17.07 32.77 1.17
N TRP A 176 -16.43 33.83 0.72
CA TRP A 176 -16.92 34.62 -0.41
C TRP A 176 -16.78 33.88 -1.73
N GLU A 177 -15.64 33.21 -1.95
CA GLU A 177 -15.44 32.36 -3.15
C GLU A 177 -16.40 31.16 -3.14
N ALA A 178 -16.66 30.56 -1.98
CA ALA A 178 -17.60 29.46 -1.82
C ALA A 178 -19.04 29.91 -2.14
N ALA A 179 -19.45 31.08 -1.69
CA ALA A 179 -20.78 31.63 -1.98
C ALA A 179 -20.96 31.89 -3.51
N ARG A 180 -20.00 32.57 -4.13
CA ARG A 180 -20.02 32.84 -5.57
C ARG A 180 -19.98 31.58 -6.43
N LEU A 181 -19.20 30.59 -6.01
CA LEU A 181 -19.17 29.30 -6.68
C LEU A 181 -20.52 28.60 -6.62
N ARG A 182 -21.18 28.60 -5.46
CA ARG A 182 -22.50 28.03 -5.29
C ARG A 182 -23.53 28.74 -6.15
N GLU A 183 -23.59 30.06 -6.12
CA GLU A 183 -24.47 30.87 -6.99
C GLU A 183 -24.27 30.54 -8.47
N HIS A 184 -23.01 30.36 -8.89
CA HIS A 184 -22.71 30.00 -10.27
C HIS A 184 -23.19 28.58 -10.63
N LEU A 185 -23.00 27.58 -9.73
CA LEU A 185 -23.45 26.22 -9.92
C LEU A 185 -24.99 26.13 -9.92
N ASP A 186 -25.66 26.89 -9.05
CA ASP A 186 -27.12 27.00 -8.99
C ASP A 186 -27.70 27.60 -10.27
N ALA A 187 -27.06 28.65 -10.80
CA ALA A 187 -27.42 29.27 -12.08
C ALA A 187 -27.27 28.31 -13.28
N LEU A 188 -26.35 27.34 -13.19
CA LEU A 188 -26.21 26.28 -14.18
C LEU A 188 -27.19 25.12 -13.98
N GLY A 189 -28.01 25.16 -12.92
CA GLY A 189 -29.00 24.12 -12.60
C GLY A 189 -28.37 22.79 -12.17
N LEU A 190 -27.15 22.81 -11.65
CA LEU A 190 -26.39 21.61 -11.27
C LEU A 190 -26.75 21.14 -9.86
N GLY A 191 -26.76 19.80 -9.68
CA GLY A 191 -26.72 19.20 -8.35
C GLY A 191 -25.29 19.02 -7.89
N TYR A 192 -25.01 19.27 -6.62
CA TYR A 192 -23.65 19.09 -6.07
C TYR A 192 -23.67 18.79 -4.58
N PHE A 193 -22.65 18.08 -4.13
CA PHE A 193 -22.38 17.83 -2.72
C PHE A 193 -21.40 18.85 -2.17
N ILE A 194 -21.63 19.26 -0.94
CA ILE A 194 -20.78 20.17 -0.17
C ILE A 194 -20.23 19.40 1.01
N TYR A 195 -18.91 19.30 1.07
CA TYR A 195 -18.21 18.63 2.15
C TYR A 195 -17.68 19.63 3.13
N THR A 196 -18.09 19.49 4.39
CA THR A 196 -17.66 20.34 5.50
C THR A 196 -16.99 19.49 6.57
N VAL A 197 -16.09 20.08 7.34
CA VAL A 197 -15.54 19.49 8.56
C VAL A 197 -16.00 20.37 9.72
N HIS A 198 -16.86 19.81 10.56
CA HIS A 198 -17.37 20.49 11.73
C HIS A 198 -17.24 19.58 12.96
N ASN A 199 -16.67 20.09 14.04
CA ASN A 199 -16.46 19.34 15.30
C ASN A 199 -15.82 17.96 15.06
N ASN A 200 -14.75 17.90 14.27
CA ASN A 200 -14.03 16.68 13.89
C ASN A 200 -14.86 15.64 13.10
N LYS A 201 -15.99 16.05 12.53
CA LYS A 201 -16.84 15.18 11.72
C LYS A 201 -17.01 15.73 10.31
N ILE A 202 -17.07 14.82 9.34
CA ILE A 202 -17.47 15.20 7.99
C ILE A 202 -18.98 15.25 7.93
N CYS A 203 -19.49 16.44 7.62
CA CYS A 203 -20.88 16.67 7.26
C CYS A 203 -20.99 16.93 5.76
N ILE A 204 -21.95 16.28 5.11
CA ILE A 204 -22.15 16.36 3.67
C ILE A 204 -23.55 16.85 3.42
N PHE A 205 -23.66 17.95 2.71
CA PHE A 205 -24.94 18.52 2.27
C PHE A 205 -25.08 18.31 0.78
N HIS A 206 -26.30 18.19 0.31
CA HIS A 206 -26.62 18.17 -1.11
C HIS A 206 -27.46 19.37 -1.50
N GLN A 207 -27.07 20.02 -2.60
CA GLN A 207 -27.77 21.18 -3.15
C GLN A 207 -28.22 20.85 -4.57
N GLY A 208 -29.37 21.40 -4.98
CA GLY A 208 -29.94 21.20 -6.31
C GLY A 208 -30.64 19.84 -6.52
N LYS A 209 -31.01 19.55 -7.78
CA LYS A 209 -31.72 18.31 -8.13
C LYS A 209 -30.72 17.18 -8.36
N MET A 210 -30.88 16.11 -7.59
CA MET A 210 -30.06 14.91 -7.71
C MET A 210 -30.48 14.08 -8.94
N HIS A 211 -29.55 13.81 -9.85
CA HIS A 211 -29.82 12.90 -10.97
C HIS A 211 -29.62 11.42 -10.59
N GLU A 212 -29.94 10.49 -11.48
CA GLU A 212 -30.03 9.07 -11.15
C GLU A 212 -28.70 8.47 -10.67
N GLN A 213 -27.61 8.76 -11.36
CA GLN A 213 -26.29 8.21 -10.99
C GLN A 213 -25.79 8.80 -9.67
N GLU A 214 -26.03 10.08 -9.44
CA GLU A 214 -25.72 10.75 -8.19
C GLU A 214 -26.52 10.14 -7.04
N ARG A 215 -27.83 9.87 -7.26
CA ARG A 215 -28.70 9.22 -6.28
C ARG A 215 -28.22 7.81 -5.92
N LYS A 216 -27.83 6.99 -6.91
CA LYS A 216 -27.27 5.65 -6.67
C LYS A 216 -26.03 5.71 -5.78
N ILE A 217 -25.14 6.66 -6.03
CA ILE A 217 -23.93 6.86 -5.23
C ILE A 217 -24.29 7.35 -3.82
N TYR A 218 -25.20 8.31 -3.72
CA TYR A 218 -25.69 8.84 -2.44
C TYR A 218 -26.31 7.74 -1.57
N GLU A 219 -27.27 6.96 -2.09
CA GLU A 219 -27.95 5.88 -1.36
C GLU A 219 -26.99 4.83 -0.81
N ARG A 220 -25.91 4.54 -1.54
CA ARG A 220 -24.88 3.64 -1.08
C ARG A 220 -23.99 4.28 0.02
N MET A 221 -23.72 5.58 -0.08
CA MET A 221 -22.82 6.29 0.80
C MET A 221 -23.44 6.76 2.10
N LYS A 222 -24.73 7.09 2.10
CA LYS A 222 -25.43 7.57 3.31
C LYS A 222 -25.50 6.55 4.44
N ARG A 223 -25.29 5.26 4.14
CA ARG A 223 -25.28 4.18 5.14
C ARG A 223 -23.93 4.03 5.86
N SER A 224 -22.93 4.80 5.46
CA SER A 224 -21.60 4.73 6.09
C SER A 224 -21.64 5.35 7.50
N PRO A 225 -21.18 4.65 8.55
CA PRO A 225 -21.16 5.19 9.91
C PRO A 225 -20.16 6.33 10.10
N TYR A 226 -19.28 6.53 9.14
CA TYR A 226 -18.20 7.53 9.22
C TYR A 226 -18.53 8.87 8.55
N ARG A 227 -19.81 9.07 8.13
CA ARG A 227 -20.24 10.27 7.44
C ARG A 227 -21.65 10.64 7.88
N SER A 228 -21.90 11.93 8.02
CA SER A 228 -23.22 12.46 8.23
C SER A 228 -23.71 13.17 6.97
N TYR A 229 -24.74 12.62 6.31
CA TYR A 229 -25.47 13.32 5.27
C TYR A 229 -26.58 14.11 5.93
N LEU A 230 -26.58 15.42 5.75
CA LEU A 230 -27.51 16.34 6.35
C LEU A 230 -28.42 16.96 5.27
N GLU A 231 -29.68 17.10 5.59
CA GLU A 231 -30.65 17.84 4.80
C GLU A 231 -30.78 19.25 5.39
N GLY A 232 -30.86 20.28 4.55
CA GLY A 232 -31.06 21.66 4.97
C GLY A 232 -29.93 22.59 4.51
N GLU A 233 -29.99 23.83 5.02
CA GLU A 233 -29.03 24.86 4.68
C GLU A 233 -27.72 24.71 5.47
N ILE A 234 -26.64 25.13 4.84
CA ILE A 234 -25.32 25.15 5.48
C ILE A 234 -25.22 26.42 6.30
N TYR A 235 -25.25 26.24 7.60
CA TYR A 235 -25.15 27.39 8.53
C TYR A 235 -23.72 27.93 8.69
N GLN A 236 -22.70 27.16 8.29
CA GLN A 236 -21.28 27.51 8.46
C GLN A 236 -20.53 27.47 7.15
N ALA A 237 -20.68 28.53 6.36
CA ALA A 237 -19.96 28.68 5.08
C ALA A 237 -18.42 28.59 5.22
N ASN A 238 -17.88 28.89 6.41
CA ASN A 238 -16.44 28.93 6.68
C ASN A 238 -15.78 27.56 6.79
N GLU A 239 -16.56 26.46 6.79
CA GLU A 239 -16.05 25.10 6.98
C GLU A 239 -16.10 24.25 5.71
N ILE A 240 -16.41 24.83 4.55
CA ILE A 240 -16.49 24.08 3.29
C ILE A 240 -15.07 23.71 2.85
N VAL A 241 -14.79 22.42 2.86
CA VAL A 241 -13.49 21.87 2.42
C VAL A 241 -13.46 21.71 0.90
N TYR A 242 -14.53 21.20 0.31
CA TYR A 242 -14.66 21.11 -1.14
C TYR A 242 -16.12 20.90 -1.58
N LEU A 243 -16.37 21.22 -2.84
CA LEU A 243 -17.61 20.86 -3.52
C LEU A 243 -17.35 19.70 -4.47
N LYS A 244 -18.36 18.86 -4.67
CA LYS A 244 -18.28 17.71 -5.56
C LYS A 244 -19.52 17.61 -6.44
N ILE A 245 -19.31 17.55 -7.75
CA ILE A 245 -20.33 17.28 -8.76
C ILE A 245 -20.08 15.88 -9.30
N ILE A 246 -21.15 15.10 -9.52
CA ILE A 246 -21.04 13.74 -10.07
C ILE A 246 -21.96 13.66 -11.26
N ASP A 247 -21.43 13.30 -12.43
CA ASP A 247 -22.22 13.08 -13.64
C ASP A 247 -21.50 12.11 -14.59
N GLU A 248 -22.07 11.84 -15.74
CA GLU A 248 -21.42 11.13 -16.83
C GLU A 248 -20.11 11.83 -17.23
N THR A 249 -19.10 11.04 -17.53
CA THR A 249 -17.75 11.56 -17.80
C THR A 249 -17.74 12.61 -18.92
N GLU A 250 -18.53 12.40 -19.97
CA GLU A 250 -18.64 13.35 -21.09
C GLU A 250 -19.19 14.71 -20.64
N LYS A 251 -20.21 14.72 -19.79
CA LYS A 251 -20.80 15.95 -19.24
C LYS A 251 -19.83 16.66 -18.30
N ILE A 252 -19.08 15.88 -17.48
CA ILE A 252 -18.06 16.44 -16.60
C ILE A 252 -16.95 17.12 -17.38
N VAL A 253 -16.48 16.54 -18.49
CA VAL A 253 -15.46 17.17 -19.37
C VAL A 253 -15.97 18.49 -19.97
N VAL A 254 -17.23 18.55 -20.39
CA VAL A 254 -17.83 19.78 -20.86
C VAL A 254 -17.97 20.82 -19.76
N LEU A 255 -18.37 20.37 -18.56
CA LEU A 255 -18.50 21.25 -17.39
C LEU A 255 -17.14 21.79 -16.94
N GLU A 256 -16.11 20.97 -16.94
CA GLU A 256 -14.73 21.36 -16.63
C GLU A 256 -14.32 22.57 -17.47
N LYS A 257 -14.47 22.48 -18.79
CA LYS A 257 -14.15 23.58 -19.70
C LYS A 257 -14.98 24.86 -19.44
N LYS A 258 -16.25 24.72 -19.07
CA LYS A 258 -17.10 25.88 -18.72
C LYS A 258 -16.66 26.55 -17.42
N LEU A 259 -16.23 25.75 -16.44
CA LEU A 259 -15.80 26.25 -15.14
C LEU A 259 -14.36 26.80 -15.15
N GLU A 260 -13.52 26.41 -16.10
CA GLU A 260 -12.16 26.95 -16.24
C GLU A 260 -12.15 28.47 -16.31
N SER A 261 -13.04 29.06 -17.12
CA SER A 261 -13.14 30.52 -17.24
C SER A 261 -13.63 31.20 -15.96
N PHE A 262 -14.53 30.55 -15.23
CA PHE A 262 -15.02 31.05 -13.95
C PHE A 262 -13.95 30.96 -12.86
N LEU A 263 -13.17 29.90 -12.85
CA LEU A 263 -12.12 29.65 -11.85
C LEU A 263 -10.85 30.44 -12.11
N ALA A 264 -10.64 30.95 -13.31
CA ALA A 264 -9.44 31.71 -13.70
C ALA A 264 -9.22 32.91 -12.77
N GLY A 265 -8.03 32.97 -12.16
CA GLY A 265 -7.63 34.04 -11.23
C GLY A 265 -8.26 33.98 -9.84
N ARG A 266 -9.04 32.94 -9.53
CA ARG A 266 -9.58 32.67 -8.18
C ARG A 266 -8.67 31.74 -7.39
N LYS A 267 -8.80 31.78 -6.07
CA LYS A 267 -8.07 30.88 -5.15
C LYS A 267 -8.76 29.50 -5.05
N LEU A 268 -9.12 28.94 -6.21
CA LEU A 268 -9.80 27.68 -6.34
C LEU A 268 -9.08 26.79 -7.34
N ARG A 269 -9.06 25.49 -7.08
CA ARG A 269 -8.60 24.48 -8.04
C ARG A 269 -9.66 23.43 -8.30
N MET A 270 -9.70 22.91 -9.49
CA MET A 270 -10.60 21.89 -9.94
C MET A 270 -9.85 20.59 -10.28
N VAL A 271 -10.44 19.44 -9.97
CA VAL A 271 -9.86 18.13 -10.26
C VAL A 271 -10.98 17.18 -10.69
N VAL A 272 -10.83 16.57 -11.86
CA VAL A 272 -11.74 15.53 -12.34
C VAL A 272 -11.18 14.15 -12.01
N ARG A 273 -12.05 13.26 -11.52
CA ARG A 273 -11.68 11.88 -11.18
C ARG A 273 -12.78 10.90 -11.61
N PRO A 274 -12.44 9.79 -12.26
CA PRO A 274 -13.40 8.74 -12.56
C PRO A 274 -13.95 8.13 -11.26
N GLN A 275 -15.23 7.75 -11.28
CA GLN A 275 -15.87 7.04 -10.18
C GLN A 275 -15.61 5.54 -10.35
N GLN A 276 -14.67 4.98 -9.58
CA GLN A 276 -14.31 3.55 -9.63
C GLN A 276 -15.51 2.59 -9.51
N SER A 277 -16.56 3.02 -8.81
CA SER A 277 -17.76 2.23 -8.56
C SER A 277 -18.86 2.36 -9.61
N ALA A 278 -18.66 3.21 -10.61
CA ALA A 278 -19.63 3.48 -11.68
C ALA A 278 -18.86 3.81 -12.97
N PRO A 279 -18.55 2.82 -13.81
CA PRO A 279 -17.91 3.05 -15.10
C PRO A 279 -18.68 4.07 -15.94
N GLY A 280 -17.96 4.98 -16.60
CA GLY A 280 -18.56 6.07 -17.39
C GLY A 280 -19.05 7.26 -16.57
N VAL A 281 -18.91 7.24 -15.24
CA VAL A 281 -19.25 8.36 -14.35
C VAL A 281 -17.98 8.97 -13.77
N SER A 282 -17.91 10.29 -13.72
CA SER A 282 -16.81 11.03 -13.12
C SER A 282 -17.31 12.00 -12.05
N GLY A 283 -16.41 12.34 -11.14
CA GLY A 283 -16.63 13.39 -10.15
C GLY A 283 -15.72 14.57 -10.45
N LEU A 284 -16.27 15.77 -10.42
CA LEU A 284 -15.56 17.02 -10.47
C LEU A 284 -15.49 17.56 -9.06
N TYR A 285 -14.30 17.85 -8.58
CA TYR A 285 -14.03 18.30 -7.23
C TYR A 285 -13.42 19.70 -7.28
N ILE A 286 -13.93 20.62 -6.47
CA ILE A 286 -13.47 22.00 -6.39
C ILE A 286 -12.99 22.28 -4.97
N TYR A 287 -11.70 22.59 -4.84
CA TYR A 287 -10.99 22.82 -3.58
C TYR A 287 -10.44 24.25 -3.53
N ALA A 288 -9.94 24.67 -2.39
CA ALA A 288 -9.01 25.80 -2.32
C ALA A 288 -7.74 25.47 -3.13
N ASP A 289 -7.12 26.44 -3.76
CA ASP A 289 -5.88 26.30 -4.53
C ASP A 289 -4.73 25.77 -3.66
N THR A 290 -4.74 26.10 -2.37
CA THR A 290 -3.78 25.64 -1.37
C THR A 290 -3.99 24.20 -0.89
N ALA A 291 -5.09 23.56 -1.25
CA ALA A 291 -5.42 22.20 -0.83
C ALA A 291 -4.75 21.17 -1.78
N THR A 292 -3.43 21.02 -1.71
CA THR A 292 -2.63 20.10 -2.52
C THR A 292 -1.80 19.17 -1.64
N PHE A 293 -1.40 18.00 -2.14
CA PHE A 293 -0.52 17.09 -1.41
C PHE A 293 0.79 17.76 -0.97
N PRO A 294 1.55 18.45 -1.85
CA PRO A 294 2.81 19.09 -1.43
C PRO A 294 2.62 20.12 -0.31
N GLN A 295 1.55 20.90 -0.36
CA GLN A 295 1.26 21.87 0.70
C GLN A 295 0.83 21.19 2.00
N ALA A 296 0.03 20.14 1.91
CA ALA A 296 -0.37 19.35 3.09
C ALA A 296 0.83 18.63 3.73
N GLU A 297 1.76 18.12 2.93
CA GLU A 297 3.03 17.56 3.39
C GLU A 297 3.86 18.60 4.15
N ALA A 298 4.01 19.80 3.58
CA ALA A 298 4.73 20.89 4.24
C ALA A 298 4.11 21.25 5.60
N ARG A 299 2.77 21.32 5.67
CA ARG A 299 2.04 21.59 6.92
C ARG A 299 2.18 20.46 7.93
N LEU A 300 2.07 19.21 7.49
CA LEU A 300 2.27 18.06 8.37
C LEU A 300 3.71 18.03 8.89
N MET A 301 4.69 18.31 8.04
CA MET A 301 6.08 18.40 8.46
C MET A 301 6.29 19.53 9.49
N GLU A 302 5.62 20.67 9.36
CA GLU A 302 5.65 21.73 10.37
C GLU A 302 5.12 21.24 11.73
N ILE A 303 3.98 20.53 11.72
CA ILE A 303 3.39 19.96 12.93
C ILE A 303 4.37 18.96 13.60
N LEU A 304 4.93 18.05 12.81
CA LEU A 304 5.83 17.01 13.31
C LEU A 304 7.17 17.57 13.80
N ARG A 305 7.72 18.58 13.12
CA ARG A 305 8.97 19.24 13.50
C ARG A 305 8.91 20.03 14.79
N ARG A 306 7.72 20.36 15.29
CA ARG A 306 7.56 20.92 16.65
C ARG A 306 8.02 19.95 17.73
N LYS A 307 7.91 18.61 17.48
CA LYS A 307 8.36 17.55 18.37
C LYS A 307 9.77 17.06 18.04
N ASP A 308 10.12 17.01 16.76
CA ASP A 308 11.42 16.52 16.25
C ASP A 308 11.89 17.40 15.07
N PRO A 309 12.68 18.46 15.32
CA PRO A 309 13.10 19.42 14.30
C PRO A 309 13.97 18.83 13.19
N ALA A 310 14.60 17.66 13.41
CA ALA A 310 15.50 17.03 12.44
C ALA A 310 14.77 16.25 11.34
N LEU A 311 13.45 16.09 11.42
CA LEU A 311 12.66 15.32 10.47
C LEU A 311 12.71 15.90 9.05
N LYS A 312 12.86 15.00 8.08
CA LYS A 312 12.87 15.30 6.65
C LYS A 312 11.76 14.52 5.93
N PRO A 313 11.09 15.13 4.94
CA PRO A 313 10.13 14.41 4.12
C PRO A 313 10.85 13.51 3.11
N ARG A 314 10.21 12.38 2.76
CA ARG A 314 10.64 11.49 1.68
C ARG A 314 9.42 10.83 1.05
N GLU A 315 9.16 11.15 -0.21
CA GLU A 315 8.09 10.51 -0.97
C GLU A 315 8.50 9.11 -1.44
N VAL A 316 7.56 8.17 -1.37
CA VAL A 316 7.71 6.81 -1.89
C VAL A 316 6.47 6.48 -2.71
N PHE A 317 6.64 6.22 -3.99
CA PHE A 317 5.56 6.00 -4.95
C PHE A 317 5.88 4.85 -5.91
N LEU A 318 4.84 4.27 -6.49
CA LEU A 318 4.99 3.35 -7.62
C LEU A 318 5.32 4.14 -8.89
N ARG A 319 6.21 3.59 -9.71
CA ARG A 319 6.50 4.17 -11.05
C ARG A 319 5.37 3.92 -12.04
N THR A 320 4.61 2.86 -11.83
CA THR A 320 3.45 2.48 -12.64
C THR A 320 2.21 2.43 -11.75
N PRO A 321 1.00 2.68 -12.30
CA PRO A 321 -0.22 2.52 -11.53
C PRO A 321 -0.35 1.11 -10.95
N TYR A 322 -0.91 1.01 -9.76
CA TYR A 322 -1.20 -0.26 -9.10
C TYR A 322 -1.99 -1.22 -10.02
N ARG A 323 -1.52 -2.46 -10.15
CA ARG A 323 -2.15 -3.51 -10.97
C ARG A 323 -2.41 -4.80 -10.18
N SER A 324 -1.58 -5.06 -9.17
CA SER A 324 -1.62 -6.32 -8.43
C SER A 324 -1.11 -6.16 -6.99
N GLU A 325 -1.39 -7.15 -6.14
CA GLU A 325 -0.82 -7.20 -4.78
C GLU A 325 0.71 -7.20 -4.78
N HIS A 326 1.33 -7.69 -5.86
CA HIS A 326 2.77 -7.65 -6.02
C HIS A 326 3.30 -6.21 -6.03
N ASP A 327 2.60 -5.28 -6.65
CA ASP A 327 3.02 -3.86 -6.71
C ASP A 327 3.05 -3.23 -5.31
N ALA A 328 2.04 -3.53 -4.47
CA ALA A 328 2.05 -3.10 -3.08
C ALA A 328 3.25 -3.65 -2.31
N MET A 329 3.59 -4.93 -2.55
CA MET A 329 4.75 -5.54 -1.91
C MET A 329 6.07 -4.94 -2.40
N VAL A 330 6.19 -4.64 -3.69
CA VAL A 330 7.36 -3.94 -4.28
C VAL A 330 7.51 -2.57 -3.62
N LEU A 331 6.42 -1.79 -3.51
CA LEU A 331 6.45 -0.49 -2.86
C LEU A 331 6.89 -0.59 -1.39
N LEU A 332 6.31 -1.53 -0.64
CA LEU A 332 6.66 -1.74 0.78
C LEU A 332 8.06 -2.31 0.97
N HIS A 333 8.56 -3.09 0.01
CA HIS A 333 9.95 -3.54 0.02
C HIS A 333 10.90 -2.37 -0.21
N ARG A 334 10.60 -1.52 -1.19
CA ARG A 334 11.35 -0.28 -1.44
C ARG A 334 11.34 0.64 -0.22
N LEU A 335 10.17 0.85 0.39
CA LEU A 335 10.05 1.62 1.64
C LEU A 335 10.92 1.03 2.75
N GLY A 336 10.91 -0.30 2.91
CA GLY A 336 11.75 -1.00 3.88
C GLY A 336 13.24 -0.79 3.62
N ASN A 337 13.68 -0.84 2.37
CA ASN A 337 15.08 -0.60 2.00
C ASN A 337 15.49 0.86 2.24
N LEU A 338 14.58 1.80 2.05
CA LEU A 338 14.82 3.22 2.36
C LEU A 338 14.88 3.49 3.86
N TYR A 339 14.07 2.77 4.65
CA TYR A 339 14.04 2.89 6.09
C TYR A 339 15.23 2.16 6.76
N GLU A 340 15.58 0.97 6.23
CA GLU A 340 16.67 0.14 6.74
C GLU A 340 17.74 -0.11 5.66
N PRO A 341 18.50 0.91 5.21
CA PRO A 341 19.53 0.72 4.21
C PRO A 341 20.69 -0.12 4.77
N LEU A 342 21.32 -0.90 3.90
CA LEU A 342 22.54 -1.65 4.25
C LEU A 342 23.66 -0.70 4.63
N LYS A 343 24.31 -0.91 5.76
CA LYS A 343 25.45 -0.08 6.21
C LYS A 343 26.57 0.00 5.18
N ILE A 344 26.82 -1.11 4.48
CA ILE A 344 27.86 -1.18 3.46
C ILE A 344 27.60 -0.19 2.31
N LEU A 345 26.35 0.17 2.01
CA LEU A 345 26.02 1.14 0.97
C LEU A 345 26.48 2.57 1.32
N ARG A 346 26.70 2.88 2.60
CA ARG A 346 27.28 4.17 3.00
C ARG A 346 28.72 4.34 2.56
N LEU A 347 29.45 3.23 2.41
CA LEU A 347 30.82 3.23 1.92
C LEU A 347 30.91 3.42 0.39
N PHE A 348 29.81 3.17 -0.31
CA PHE A 348 29.71 3.25 -1.77
C PHE A 348 28.54 4.16 -2.20
N PRO A 349 28.62 5.48 -2.02
CA PRO A 349 27.52 6.40 -2.28
C PRO A 349 27.04 6.37 -3.75
N ARG A 350 27.92 6.15 -4.71
CA ARG A 350 27.56 6.01 -6.13
C ARG A 350 26.74 4.74 -6.39
N LEU A 351 27.03 3.64 -5.70
CA LEU A 351 26.26 2.39 -5.80
C LEU A 351 24.87 2.57 -5.16
N LYS A 352 24.81 3.29 -4.03
CA LYS A 352 23.55 3.65 -3.37
C LYS A 352 22.66 4.47 -4.31
N GLU A 353 23.19 5.51 -4.92
CA GLU A 353 22.46 6.38 -5.86
C GLU A 353 21.97 5.61 -7.09
N LYS A 354 22.77 4.67 -7.59
CA LYS A 354 22.37 3.82 -8.73
C LYS A 354 21.23 2.88 -8.34
N LEU A 355 21.31 2.21 -7.20
CA LEU A 355 20.25 1.33 -6.70
C LEU A 355 18.96 2.10 -6.42
N GLU A 356 19.04 3.32 -5.88
CA GLU A 356 17.86 4.19 -5.67
C GLU A 356 17.24 4.68 -6.99
N LYS A 357 17.99 4.73 -8.09
CA LYS A 357 17.48 5.10 -9.43
C LYS A 357 16.94 3.89 -10.20
N ASP A 358 17.51 2.71 -10.00
CA ASP A 358 17.11 1.47 -10.70
C ASP A 358 15.93 0.78 -10.01
N GLU A 359 15.69 1.02 -8.71
CA GLU A 359 14.49 0.63 -7.96
C GLU A 359 13.33 1.63 -8.18
#